data_9836a68f8247f530d735f7b50e1e6122
#
_entry.id   9836a68f8247f530d735f7b50e1e6122
#
_cell.length_a   1.000
_cell.length_b   1.000
_cell.length_c   1.000
_cell.angle_alpha   90.00
_cell.angle_beta   90.00
_cell.angle_gamma   90.00
#
_symmetry.space_group_name_H-M   'P 1'
#
loop_
_entity.id
_entity.type
_entity.pdbx_description
1 polymer ?
#
loop_
_entity_poly.entity_id
_entity_poly.type
_entity_poly.pdbx_seq_one_letter_code
_entity_poly.pdbx_strand_id
1 'polypeptide(L)'
;MLELKNVSFSVGSADDELEIIDDISLTFDDGKFVVITGPNGGGKSTLAKLIMGIEQPTAGQIIYNGTDITHMSITERAKLGIGYAFQQPPRFKGLTVRRLLSLAHGSELPEDACCAYLTSVGLCSREYLNREVDASLSGGEVKRVEIATLMARNVDLAIFDEPEAGIDLWSFAMLVES
;
A
#
# COMPACT_ATOMS: atom_id res chain seq x y z
N MET A 1 -5.61 -13.74 -7.60
CA MET A 1 -4.83 -13.56 -8.85
C MET A 1 -5.08 -12.16 -9.42
N LEU A 2 -4.02 -11.42 -9.79
CA LEU A 2 -4.10 -10.11 -10.44
C LEU A 2 -3.53 -10.23 -11.86
N GLU A 3 -4.28 -9.71 -12.84
CA GLU A 3 -3.88 -9.70 -14.25
C GLU A 3 -3.92 -8.26 -14.80
N LEU A 4 -2.86 -7.88 -15.48
CA LEU A 4 -2.79 -6.66 -16.30
C LEU A 4 -2.80 -7.09 -17.75
N LYS A 5 -3.67 -6.49 -18.57
CA LYS A 5 -3.82 -6.83 -20.00
C LYS A 5 -3.67 -5.57 -20.84
N ASN A 6 -2.54 -5.48 -21.55
CA ASN A 6 -2.21 -4.37 -22.46
C ASN A 6 -2.40 -2.99 -21.78
N VAL A 7 -1.95 -2.88 -20.53
CA VAL A 7 -2.12 -1.66 -19.72
C VAL A 7 -1.12 -0.63 -20.17
N SER A 8 -1.63 0.55 -20.55
CA SER A 8 -0.83 1.74 -20.87
C SER A 8 -1.28 2.93 -20.01
N PHE A 9 -0.36 3.84 -19.75
CA PHE A 9 -0.63 5.07 -19.02
C PHE A 9 0.23 6.20 -19.53
N SER A 10 -0.41 7.27 -19.94
CA SER A 10 0.22 8.51 -20.41
C SER A 10 -0.29 9.71 -19.62
N VAL A 11 0.54 10.73 -19.51
CA VAL A 11 0.21 12.04 -18.91
C VAL A 11 0.52 13.16 -19.91
N GLY A 12 -0.23 14.22 -19.83
CA GLY A 12 -0.06 15.40 -20.70
C GLY A 12 -1.27 15.68 -21.58
N SER A 13 -1.10 16.58 -22.53
CA SER A 13 -2.10 16.92 -23.55
C SER A 13 -1.73 16.29 -24.89
N ALA A 14 -2.68 16.26 -25.84
CA ALA A 14 -2.51 15.64 -27.16
C ALA A 14 -1.25 16.10 -27.94
N ASP A 15 -0.72 17.29 -27.62
CA ASP A 15 0.48 17.84 -28.28
C ASP A 15 1.78 17.58 -27.49
N ASP A 16 1.69 17.09 -26.25
CA ASP A 16 2.84 16.82 -25.37
C ASP A 16 2.51 15.65 -24.42
N GLU A 17 2.20 14.50 -25.01
CA GLU A 17 1.87 13.26 -24.29
C GLU A 17 3.16 12.53 -23.90
N LEU A 18 3.34 12.30 -22.62
CA LEU A 18 4.42 11.49 -22.07
C LEU A 18 3.89 10.12 -21.66
N GLU A 19 4.30 9.09 -22.37
CA GLU A 19 3.99 7.71 -22.04
C GLU A 19 4.88 7.22 -20.90
N ILE A 20 4.27 6.79 -19.80
CA ILE A 20 4.96 6.32 -18.60
C ILE A 20 4.94 4.80 -18.54
N ILE A 21 3.85 4.18 -18.99
CA ILE A 21 3.66 2.74 -19.09
C ILE A 21 3.12 2.43 -20.47
N ASP A 22 3.79 1.51 -21.17
CA ASP A 22 3.48 1.11 -22.54
C ASP A 22 3.19 -0.39 -22.60
N ASP A 23 1.96 -0.73 -22.92
CA ASP A 23 1.44 -2.08 -23.26
C ASP A 23 1.90 -3.21 -22.32
N ILE A 24 1.81 -3.00 -21.03
CA ILE A 24 2.23 -3.99 -20.03
C ILE A 24 1.15 -5.07 -19.87
N SER A 25 1.57 -6.33 -20.05
CA SER A 25 0.75 -7.51 -19.73
C SER A 25 1.51 -8.39 -18.74
N LEU A 26 0.94 -8.53 -17.54
CA LEU A 26 1.53 -9.28 -16.41
C LEU A 26 0.45 -10.07 -15.67
N THR A 27 0.83 -11.21 -15.12
CA THR A 27 -0.03 -11.99 -14.23
C THR A 27 0.70 -12.26 -12.91
N PHE A 28 0.02 -11.99 -11.81
CA PHE A 28 0.50 -12.25 -10.46
C PHE A 28 -0.40 -13.30 -9.82
N ASP A 29 0.16 -14.48 -9.58
CA ASP A 29 -0.55 -15.58 -8.92
C ASP A 29 -0.74 -15.30 -7.43
N ASP A 30 -1.75 -15.95 -6.83
CA ASP A 30 -2.00 -15.85 -5.41
C ASP A 30 -0.86 -16.46 -4.57
N GLY A 31 -0.64 -15.90 -3.38
CA GLY A 31 0.38 -16.36 -2.45
C GLY A 31 1.82 -16.17 -2.95
N LYS A 32 2.03 -15.25 -3.88
CA LYS A 32 3.37 -14.91 -4.37
C LYS A 32 3.85 -13.58 -3.80
N PHE A 33 5.11 -13.56 -3.41
CA PHE A 33 5.84 -12.33 -3.17
C PHE A 33 6.53 -11.90 -4.47
N VAL A 34 6.18 -10.71 -4.95
CA VAL A 34 6.68 -10.17 -6.22
C VAL A 34 7.41 -8.86 -5.98
N VAL A 35 8.61 -8.74 -6.53
CA VAL A 35 9.42 -7.51 -6.48
C VAL A 35 9.52 -6.92 -7.88
N ILE A 36 9.14 -5.65 -8.02
CA ILE A 36 9.31 -4.89 -9.26
C ILE A 36 10.50 -3.95 -9.08
N THR A 37 11.54 -4.16 -9.87
CA THR A 37 12.76 -3.36 -9.83
C THR A 37 12.98 -2.62 -11.15
N GLY A 38 13.79 -1.57 -11.12
CA GLY A 38 14.14 -0.79 -12.31
C GLY A 38 14.63 0.61 -11.98
N PRO A 39 15.03 1.39 -12.98
CA PRO A 39 15.55 2.74 -12.76
C PRO A 39 14.49 3.68 -12.18
N ASN A 40 14.95 4.78 -11.55
CA ASN A 40 14.06 5.86 -11.13
C ASN A 40 13.38 6.46 -12.37
N GLY A 41 12.08 6.77 -12.24
CA GLY A 41 11.26 7.22 -13.36
C GLY A 41 10.74 6.10 -14.28
N GLY A 42 11.09 4.83 -14.04
CA GLY A 42 10.66 3.69 -14.86
C GLY A 42 9.20 3.22 -14.63
N GLY A 43 8.33 4.05 -14.07
CA GLY A 43 6.89 3.73 -13.95
C GLY A 43 6.49 2.81 -12.78
N LYS A 44 7.41 2.36 -11.91
CA LYS A 44 7.13 1.42 -10.81
C LYS A 44 6.00 1.91 -9.89
N SER A 45 6.13 3.10 -9.34
CA SER A 45 5.09 3.72 -8.49
C SER A 45 3.81 4.00 -9.25
N THR A 46 3.91 4.32 -10.54
CA THR A 46 2.76 4.52 -11.42
C THR A 46 1.97 3.22 -11.59
N LEU A 47 2.67 2.10 -11.83
CA LEU A 47 2.04 0.78 -11.92
C LEU A 47 1.32 0.41 -10.63
N ALA A 48 1.95 0.63 -9.48
CA ALA A 48 1.36 0.41 -8.16
C ALA A 48 0.09 1.25 -7.96
N LYS A 49 0.12 2.54 -8.36
CA LYS A 49 -1.03 3.45 -8.31
C LYS A 49 -2.17 3.04 -9.24
N LEU A 50 -1.85 2.55 -10.44
CA LEU A 50 -2.84 2.00 -11.38
C LEU A 50 -3.55 0.80 -10.78
N ILE A 51 -2.83 -0.14 -10.16
CA ILE A 51 -3.42 -1.32 -9.51
C ILE A 51 -4.32 -0.91 -8.34
N MET A 52 -3.96 0.13 -7.57
CA MET A 52 -4.79 0.62 -6.48
C MET A 52 -5.96 1.51 -6.95
N GLY A 53 -5.93 2.03 -8.19
CA GLY A 53 -6.94 2.95 -8.73
C GLY A 53 -6.76 4.41 -8.30
N ILE A 54 -5.54 4.76 -7.87
CA ILE A 54 -5.13 6.15 -7.61
C ILE A 54 -5.00 6.88 -8.95
N GLU A 55 -4.42 6.19 -9.94
CA GLU A 55 -4.39 6.61 -11.34
C GLU A 55 -5.27 5.67 -12.17
N GLN A 56 -5.75 6.15 -13.32
CA GLN A 56 -6.55 5.36 -14.25
C GLN A 56 -5.72 5.07 -15.52
N PRO A 57 -5.69 3.83 -16.01
CA PRO A 57 -4.96 3.53 -17.23
C PRO A 57 -5.59 4.22 -18.44
N THR A 58 -4.77 4.65 -19.40
CA THR A 58 -5.24 5.22 -20.68
C THR A 58 -5.70 4.15 -21.64
N ALA A 59 -5.19 2.92 -21.51
CA ALA A 59 -5.62 1.75 -22.26
C ALA A 59 -5.41 0.46 -21.44
N GLY A 60 -6.04 -0.62 -21.91
CA GLY A 60 -5.92 -1.94 -21.31
C GLY A 60 -6.89 -2.21 -20.18
N GLN A 61 -6.68 -3.30 -19.47
CA GLN A 61 -7.56 -3.78 -18.40
C GLN A 61 -6.76 -4.26 -17.20
N ILE A 62 -7.31 -4.05 -16.00
CA ILE A 62 -6.82 -4.58 -14.73
C ILE A 62 -7.89 -5.51 -14.17
N ILE A 63 -7.55 -6.79 -14.00
CA ILE A 63 -8.48 -7.82 -13.55
C ILE A 63 -7.98 -8.38 -12.23
N TYR A 64 -8.81 -8.38 -11.20
CA TYR A 64 -8.52 -8.94 -9.89
C TYR A 64 -9.52 -10.02 -9.52
N ASN A 65 -9.03 -11.25 -9.29
CA ASN A 65 -9.85 -12.43 -9.00
C ASN A 65 -11.00 -12.62 -10.02
N GLY A 66 -10.72 -12.41 -11.32
CA GLY A 66 -11.69 -12.52 -12.41
C GLY A 66 -12.64 -11.33 -12.55
N THR A 67 -12.55 -10.33 -11.70
CA THR A 67 -13.35 -9.10 -11.77
C THR A 67 -12.55 -7.98 -12.42
N ASP A 68 -13.11 -7.33 -13.44
CA ASP A 68 -12.53 -6.14 -14.04
C ASP A 68 -12.63 -4.96 -13.06
N ILE A 69 -11.48 -4.50 -12.58
CA ILE A 69 -11.37 -3.39 -11.64
C ILE A 69 -10.86 -2.11 -12.29
N THR A 70 -10.69 -2.09 -13.61
CA THR A 70 -10.04 -1.00 -14.36
C THR A 70 -10.57 0.38 -13.98
N HIS A 71 -11.89 0.51 -13.90
CA HIS A 71 -12.55 1.79 -13.59
C HIS A 71 -13.12 1.88 -12.17
N MET A 72 -12.84 0.89 -11.31
CA MET A 72 -13.26 0.92 -9.92
C MET A 72 -12.46 1.99 -9.15
N SER A 73 -13.15 2.68 -8.26
CA SER A 73 -12.56 3.64 -7.33
C SER A 73 -11.62 2.96 -6.32
N ILE A 74 -10.74 3.74 -5.69
CA ILE A 74 -9.88 3.29 -4.59
C ILE A 74 -10.69 2.59 -3.49
N THR A 75 -11.87 3.14 -3.15
CA THR A 75 -12.74 2.59 -2.11
C THR A 75 -13.30 1.22 -2.48
N GLU A 76 -13.71 1.03 -3.73
CA GLU A 76 -14.22 -0.25 -4.22
C GLU A 76 -13.11 -1.30 -4.23
N ARG A 77 -11.92 -0.97 -4.76
CA ARG A 77 -10.75 -1.86 -4.75
C ARG A 77 -10.30 -2.19 -3.33
N ALA A 78 -10.35 -1.21 -2.44
CA ALA A 78 -10.08 -1.44 -1.03
C ALA A 78 -11.05 -2.45 -0.41
N LYS A 79 -12.35 -2.42 -0.74
CA LYS A 79 -13.34 -3.40 -0.27
C LYS A 79 -13.12 -4.80 -0.84
N LEU A 80 -12.43 -4.93 -1.97
CA LEU A 80 -11.99 -6.21 -2.54
C LEU A 80 -10.73 -6.78 -1.86
N GLY A 81 -10.23 -6.16 -0.80
CA GLY A 81 -9.07 -6.64 -0.07
C GLY A 81 -7.73 -6.14 -0.63
N ILE A 82 -7.72 -5.12 -1.51
CA ILE A 82 -6.48 -4.52 -1.99
C ILE A 82 -6.02 -3.42 -1.02
N GLY A 83 -4.78 -3.49 -0.54
CA GLY A 83 -4.14 -2.51 0.33
C GLY A 83 -2.91 -1.88 -0.30
N TYR A 84 -2.63 -0.64 0.09
CA TYR A 84 -1.51 0.13 -0.45
C TYR A 84 -0.76 0.84 0.66
N ALA A 85 0.55 0.63 0.71
CA ALA A 85 1.48 1.37 1.56
C ALA A 85 2.22 2.41 0.70
N PHE A 86 2.03 3.67 1.04
CA PHE A 86 2.56 4.79 0.26
C PHE A 86 4.07 4.95 0.47
N GLN A 87 4.78 5.46 -0.53
CA GLN A 87 6.18 5.88 -0.40
C GLN A 87 6.33 6.90 0.76
N GLN A 88 5.43 7.86 0.83
CA GLN A 88 5.29 8.78 1.96
C GLN A 88 3.99 8.49 2.70
N PRO A 89 4.04 7.84 3.86
CA PRO A 89 2.85 7.46 4.58
C PRO A 89 2.04 8.67 5.03
N PRO A 90 0.70 8.62 4.91
CA PRO A 90 -0.16 9.72 5.32
C PRO A 90 -0.14 9.92 6.84
N ARG A 91 -0.33 11.16 7.27
CA ARG A 91 -0.46 11.53 8.67
C ARG A 91 -1.91 11.90 8.98
N PHE A 92 -2.39 11.47 10.13
CA PHE A 92 -3.80 11.63 10.53
C PHE A 92 -3.88 12.41 11.84
N LYS A 93 -3.86 13.73 11.76
CA LYS A 93 -4.00 14.59 12.94
C LYS A 93 -5.30 14.29 13.70
N GLY A 94 -5.20 14.14 15.00
CA GLY A 94 -6.35 13.81 15.86
C GLY A 94 -6.72 12.33 15.90
N LEU A 95 -6.00 11.44 15.17
CA LEU A 95 -6.16 9.99 15.27
C LEU A 95 -4.99 9.36 16.01
N THR A 96 -5.28 8.63 17.08
CA THR A 96 -4.27 7.81 17.76
C THR A 96 -3.98 6.54 16.97
N VAL A 97 -2.80 5.95 17.18
CA VAL A 97 -2.41 4.67 16.58
C VAL A 97 -3.45 3.59 16.87
N ARG A 98 -3.92 3.46 18.11
CA ARG A 98 -4.97 2.52 18.49
C ARG A 98 -6.24 2.72 17.67
N ARG A 99 -6.67 3.97 17.52
CA ARG A 99 -7.90 4.29 16.76
C ARG A 99 -7.73 3.96 15.29
N LEU A 100 -6.55 4.23 14.72
CA LEU A 100 -6.25 3.92 13.32
C LEU A 100 -6.27 2.41 13.06
N LEU A 101 -5.64 1.59 13.93
CA LEU A 101 -5.68 0.14 13.84
C LEU A 101 -7.10 -0.41 13.93
N SER A 102 -7.91 0.08 14.87
CA SER A 102 -9.31 -0.33 15.01
C SER A 102 -10.16 0.03 13.79
N LEU A 103 -9.94 1.22 13.20
CA LEU A 103 -10.63 1.64 11.97
C LEU A 103 -10.25 0.73 10.79
N ALA A 104 -8.97 0.38 10.67
CA ALA A 104 -8.49 -0.51 9.63
C ALA A 104 -9.07 -1.92 9.75
N HIS A 105 -9.14 -2.43 10.98
CA HIS A 105 -9.72 -3.75 11.28
C HIS A 105 -11.25 -3.78 11.05
N GLY A 106 -11.92 -2.65 11.09
CA GLY A 106 -13.37 -2.55 10.94
C GLY A 106 -14.18 -2.75 12.24
N SER A 107 -13.48 -2.97 13.36
CA SER A 107 -14.07 -3.06 14.70
C SER A 107 -13.08 -2.59 15.77
N GLU A 108 -13.58 -2.32 16.97
CA GLU A 108 -12.68 -1.93 18.07
C GLU A 108 -11.78 -3.12 18.46
N LEU A 109 -10.46 -2.87 18.44
CA LEU A 109 -9.46 -3.86 18.82
C LEU A 109 -9.14 -3.75 20.30
N PRO A 110 -9.03 -4.89 21.01
CA PRO A 110 -8.46 -4.93 22.36
C PRO A 110 -7.01 -4.48 22.33
N GLU A 111 -6.52 -3.98 23.47
CA GLU A 111 -5.16 -3.45 23.59
C GLU A 111 -4.10 -4.47 23.19
N ASP A 112 -4.24 -5.71 23.63
CA ASP A 112 -3.28 -6.77 23.34
C ASP A 112 -3.18 -7.08 21.84
N ALA A 113 -4.28 -7.02 21.09
CA ALA A 113 -4.27 -7.19 19.64
C ALA A 113 -3.56 -6.01 18.96
N CYS A 114 -3.84 -4.77 19.37
CA CYS A 114 -3.11 -3.62 18.86
C CYS A 114 -1.60 -3.73 19.14
N CYS A 115 -1.25 -4.18 20.36
CA CYS A 115 0.13 -4.41 20.74
C CYS A 115 0.80 -5.47 19.87
N ALA A 116 0.10 -6.55 19.53
CA ALA A 116 0.65 -7.60 18.65
C ALA A 116 1.01 -7.03 17.26
N TYR A 117 0.12 -6.26 16.63
CA TYR A 117 0.42 -5.62 15.35
C TYR A 117 1.60 -4.66 15.41
N LEU A 118 1.72 -3.85 16.47
CA LEU A 118 2.85 -2.93 16.62
C LEU A 118 4.16 -3.67 16.88
N THR A 119 4.12 -4.74 17.67
CA THR A 119 5.31 -5.55 17.95
C THR A 119 5.84 -6.23 16.67
N SER A 120 4.96 -6.73 15.79
CA SER A 120 5.37 -7.35 14.52
C SER A 120 6.11 -6.39 13.59
N VAL A 121 5.90 -5.08 13.72
CA VAL A 121 6.63 -4.05 12.97
C VAL A 121 7.75 -3.38 13.78
N GLY A 122 8.13 -3.95 14.93
CA GLY A 122 9.23 -3.46 15.74
C GLY A 122 8.95 -2.15 16.50
N LEU A 123 7.68 -1.84 16.78
CA LEU A 123 7.31 -0.72 17.65
C LEU A 123 7.02 -1.22 19.08
N CYS A 124 7.57 -0.50 20.09
CA CYS A 124 7.25 -0.78 21.50
C CYS A 124 5.78 -0.40 21.76
N SER A 125 4.97 -1.41 22.06
CA SER A 125 3.54 -1.40 21.82
C SER A 125 2.74 -0.38 22.63
N ARG A 126 2.92 -0.34 23.98
CA ARG A 126 2.04 0.46 24.85
C ARG A 126 2.25 1.96 24.73
N GLU A 127 3.49 2.39 24.51
CA GLU A 127 3.83 3.81 24.41
C GLU A 127 3.23 4.46 23.15
N TYR A 128 3.06 3.68 22.08
CA TYR A 128 2.57 4.18 20.80
C TYR A 128 1.06 4.23 20.70
N LEU A 129 0.33 3.39 21.43
CA LEU A 129 -1.13 3.25 21.30
C LEU A 129 -1.90 4.57 21.38
N ASN A 130 -1.50 5.42 22.31
CA ASN A 130 -2.16 6.71 22.58
C ASN A 130 -1.50 7.89 21.87
N ARG A 131 -0.43 7.67 21.10
CA ARG A 131 0.20 8.72 20.30
C ARG A 131 -0.63 9.01 19.06
N GLU A 132 -0.74 10.28 18.69
CA GLU A 132 -1.36 10.67 17.43
C GLU A 132 -0.44 10.33 16.26
N VAL A 133 -1.03 9.99 15.11
CA VAL A 133 -0.30 9.74 13.87
C VAL A 133 -0.05 11.07 13.16
N ASP A 134 0.70 11.94 13.79
CA ASP A 134 0.98 13.31 13.35
C ASP A 134 2.49 13.58 13.14
N ALA A 135 2.88 14.84 13.15
CA ALA A 135 4.26 15.27 12.95
C ALA A 135 5.21 14.90 14.11
N SER A 136 4.69 14.44 15.26
CA SER A 136 5.51 13.99 16.39
C SER A 136 6.15 12.61 16.16
N LEU A 137 5.61 11.81 15.23
CA LEU A 137 6.20 10.56 14.81
C LEU A 137 7.26 10.78 13.72
N SER A 138 8.39 10.10 13.84
CA SER A 138 9.40 10.06 12.77
C SER A 138 8.85 9.39 11.50
N GLY A 139 9.50 9.58 10.36
CA GLY A 139 9.10 8.94 9.10
C GLY A 139 9.05 7.41 9.21
N GLY A 140 10.07 6.81 9.84
CA GLY A 140 10.12 5.36 10.04
C GLY A 140 9.02 4.84 10.98
N GLU A 141 8.67 5.59 12.05
CA GLU A 141 7.57 5.20 12.94
C GLU A 141 6.23 5.25 12.22
N VAL A 142 5.95 6.30 11.42
CA VAL A 142 4.71 6.39 10.64
C VAL A 142 4.63 5.26 9.61
N LYS A 143 5.76 4.91 8.97
CA LYS A 143 5.81 3.80 8.02
C LYS A 143 5.47 2.46 8.67
N ARG A 144 6.03 2.19 9.85
CA ARG A 144 5.71 0.98 10.62
C ARG A 144 4.25 0.94 11.06
N VAL A 145 3.68 2.08 11.49
CA VAL A 145 2.25 2.19 11.81
C VAL A 145 1.39 1.92 10.58
N GLU A 146 1.77 2.43 9.40
CA GLU A 146 1.08 2.15 8.13
C GLU A 146 1.05 0.64 7.84
N ILE A 147 2.18 -0.04 7.97
CA ILE A 147 2.28 -1.48 7.74
C ILE A 147 1.44 -2.26 8.76
N ALA A 148 1.53 -1.93 10.05
CA ALA A 148 0.68 -2.51 11.08
C ALA A 148 -0.83 -2.31 10.78
N THR A 149 -1.19 -1.19 10.17
CA THR A 149 -2.55 -0.88 9.74
C THR A 149 -3.00 -1.79 8.59
N LEU A 150 -2.14 -2.07 7.61
CA LEU A 150 -2.44 -3.04 6.54
C LEU A 150 -2.60 -4.46 7.10
N MET A 151 -1.75 -4.87 8.05
CA MET A 151 -1.88 -6.16 8.73
C MET A 151 -3.19 -6.27 9.49
N ALA A 152 -3.57 -5.23 10.25
CA ALA A 152 -4.84 -5.18 10.99
C ALA A 152 -6.05 -5.26 10.07
N ARG A 153 -5.93 -4.74 8.85
CA ARG A 153 -6.98 -4.78 7.83
C ARG A 153 -7.10 -6.16 7.17
N ASN A 154 -6.10 -7.03 7.30
CA ASN A 154 -6.06 -8.37 6.70
C ASN A 154 -6.33 -8.33 5.19
N VAL A 155 -5.51 -7.62 4.44
CA VAL A 155 -5.66 -7.46 2.99
C VAL A 155 -5.25 -8.73 2.23
N ASP A 156 -5.93 -9.03 1.12
CA ASP A 156 -5.60 -10.16 0.26
C ASP A 156 -4.44 -9.85 -0.70
N LEU A 157 -4.32 -8.60 -1.10
CA LEU A 157 -3.24 -8.08 -1.94
C LEU A 157 -2.66 -6.82 -1.28
N ALA A 158 -1.42 -6.89 -0.81
CA ALA A 158 -0.70 -5.74 -0.28
C ALA A 158 0.29 -5.20 -1.33
N ILE A 159 0.21 -3.92 -1.62
CA ILE A 159 1.11 -3.21 -2.52
C ILE A 159 1.97 -2.27 -1.67
N PHE A 160 3.29 -2.41 -1.77
CA PHE A 160 4.26 -1.56 -1.08
C PHE A 160 5.03 -0.73 -2.11
N ASP A 161 4.90 0.58 -2.04
CA ASP A 161 5.64 1.51 -2.89
C ASP A 161 6.86 2.03 -2.14
N GLU A 162 8.05 1.56 -2.53
CA GLU A 162 9.34 1.86 -1.89
C GLU A 162 9.29 1.73 -0.34
N PRO A 163 9.00 0.53 0.18
CA PRO A 163 8.82 0.32 1.63
C PRO A 163 10.06 0.64 2.45
N GLU A 164 11.26 0.57 1.84
CA GLU A 164 12.55 0.89 2.46
C GLU A 164 12.76 2.39 2.68
N ALA A 165 11.98 3.25 2.02
CA ALA A 165 12.11 4.70 2.17
C ALA A 165 11.76 5.12 3.62
N GLY A 166 12.78 5.43 4.41
CA GLY A 166 12.63 5.86 5.81
C GLY A 166 12.60 4.75 6.85
N ILE A 167 12.84 3.49 6.46
CA ILE A 167 13.03 2.37 7.39
C ILE A 167 14.51 1.96 7.38
N ASP A 168 15.06 1.72 8.58
CA ASP A 168 16.40 1.14 8.70
C ASP A 168 16.43 -0.34 8.27
N LEU A 169 17.61 -0.81 7.86
CA LEU A 169 17.81 -2.18 7.36
C LEU A 169 17.34 -3.29 8.33
N TRP A 170 17.42 -3.06 9.64
CA TRP A 170 17.02 -4.05 10.65
C TRP A 170 15.50 -4.18 10.71
N SER A 171 14.81 -3.05 10.64
CA SER A 171 13.35 -3.01 10.62
C SER A 171 12.77 -3.59 9.33
N PHE A 172 13.48 -3.43 8.21
CA PHE A 172 13.10 -4.04 6.93
C PHE A 172 13.21 -5.58 6.98
N ALA A 173 14.27 -6.12 7.62
CA ALA A 173 14.41 -7.56 7.78
C ALA A 173 13.22 -8.18 8.55
N MET A 174 12.73 -7.52 9.60
CA MET A 174 11.55 -7.99 10.36
C MET A 174 10.26 -7.98 9.54
N LEU A 175 10.14 -7.09 8.55
CA LEU A 175 8.99 -7.04 7.65
C LEU A 175 8.99 -8.17 6.61
N VAL A 176 10.16 -8.66 6.22
CA VAL A 176 10.30 -9.76 5.24
C VAL A 176 10.04 -11.12 5.91
N GLU A 177 10.21 -11.23 7.23
CA GLU A 177 10.01 -12.45 8.00
C GLU A 177 8.57 -12.61 8.55
N SER A 178 7.73 -11.57 8.44
CA SER A 178 6.34 -11.56 8.91
C SER A 178 5.35 -11.88 7.80
#